data_00e8b1c05053800f55d6b78ec34b258e
#
_entry.id   00e8b1c05053800f55d6b78ec34b258e
#
_cell.length_a   1.000
_cell.length_b   1.000
_cell.length_c   1.000
_cell.angle_alpha   90.00
_cell.angle_beta   90.00
_cell.angle_gamma   90.00
#
_symmetry.space_group_name_H-M   'P 1'
#
loop_
_entity.id
_entity.type
_entity.pdbx_description
1 polymer ?
#
loop_
_entity_poly.entity_id
_entity_poly.type
_entity_poly.pdbx_seq_one_letter_code
_entity_poly.pdbx_strand_id
1 'polypeptide(L)'
;RLHADTGKNPNDIIYKNVIIPMEIVYKPEAKSSKPPNTIIFKNKWFDQSALFSSNINSNTDFIIKDKSKNFIDIMDINDFYNELLKYNNSDMSYKGNVFFVDESFKNYIEYLTKSKRYNQRTNKHIISDKKFDMRHYENYMSHQPYNDLQSLEIDRVIEWKIGDLVYWDRCRIHSSDNFLKNNVLYKTPLAMFTSKKKI
;
A
#
# COMPACT_ATOMS: atom_id res chain seq x y z
N ARG A 1 2.66 2.73 0.51
CA ARG A 1 1.77 2.85 1.66
C ARG A 1 2.12 1.84 2.73
N LEU A 2 1.71 2.15 3.96
CA LEU A 2 1.79 1.27 5.12
C LEU A 2 0.76 0.14 4.97
N HIS A 3 1.20 -1.11 4.90
CA HIS A 3 0.31 -2.24 4.62
C HIS A 3 0.89 -3.58 5.10
N ALA A 4 0.05 -4.61 5.07
CA ALA A 4 0.42 -6.01 5.21
C ALA A 4 -0.28 -6.84 4.13
N ASP A 5 0.42 -7.86 3.62
CA ASP A 5 0.01 -8.67 2.47
C ASP A 5 -0.42 -10.10 2.88
N THR A 6 -1.15 -10.20 3.95
CA THR A 6 -1.48 -11.50 4.55
C THR A 6 -2.40 -12.37 3.69
N GLY A 7 -3.19 -11.78 2.81
CA GLY A 7 -4.14 -12.56 2.03
C GLY A 7 -5.35 -13.01 2.86
N LYS A 8 -6.31 -13.69 2.23
CA LYS A 8 -7.60 -14.01 2.85
C LYS A 8 -7.93 -15.51 2.86
N ASN A 9 -7.07 -16.34 2.29
CA ASN A 9 -7.35 -17.77 2.25
C ASN A 9 -7.01 -18.42 3.60
N PRO A 10 -7.99 -18.86 4.40
CA PRO A 10 -7.73 -19.47 5.70
C PRO A 10 -6.97 -20.80 5.62
N ASN A 11 -6.90 -21.40 4.42
CA ASN A 11 -6.18 -22.63 4.19
C ASN A 11 -4.73 -22.43 3.78
N ASP A 12 -4.32 -21.19 3.48
CA ASP A 12 -2.95 -20.88 3.12
C ASP A 12 -2.15 -20.55 4.38
N ILE A 13 -1.08 -21.29 4.58
CA ILE A 13 -0.05 -20.88 5.53
C ILE A 13 0.74 -19.75 4.86
N ILE A 14 0.47 -18.52 5.28
CA ILE A 14 1.18 -17.33 4.83
C ILE A 14 2.67 -17.52 5.11
N TYR A 15 3.52 -17.25 4.12
CA TYR A 15 4.95 -17.46 4.29
C TYR A 15 5.75 -16.19 4.09
N LYS A 16 6.25 -15.93 2.90
CA LYS A 16 7.12 -14.78 2.65
C LYS A 16 6.57 -13.86 1.57
N ASN A 17 6.77 -12.56 1.77
CA ASN A 17 6.90 -11.62 0.68
C ASN A 17 8.33 -11.68 0.18
N VAL A 18 8.49 -11.66 -1.13
CA VAL A 18 9.80 -11.58 -1.78
C VAL A 18 9.75 -10.43 -2.77
N ILE A 19 10.74 -9.57 -2.76
CA ILE A 19 10.94 -8.56 -3.80
C ILE A 19 12.34 -8.67 -4.37
N ILE A 20 12.43 -8.42 -5.67
CA ILE A 20 13.70 -8.23 -6.36
C ILE A 20 13.64 -6.84 -7.00
N PRO A 21 14.44 -5.86 -6.54
CA PRO A 21 14.56 -4.57 -7.20
C PRO A 21 15.01 -4.74 -8.65
N MET A 22 14.18 -4.31 -9.60
CA MET A 22 14.48 -4.43 -11.03
C MET A 22 14.97 -3.13 -11.63
N GLU A 23 14.47 -2.01 -11.12
CA GLU A 23 14.77 -0.71 -11.67
C GLU A 23 14.64 0.38 -10.61
N ILE A 24 15.53 1.37 -10.68
CA ILE A 24 15.46 2.60 -9.90
C ILE A 24 15.73 3.74 -10.86
N VAL A 25 14.77 4.64 -11.04
CA VAL A 25 14.92 5.81 -11.90
C VAL A 25 15.00 7.06 -11.03
N TYR A 26 16.05 7.81 -11.20
CA TYR A 26 16.30 9.06 -10.49
C TYR A 26 15.84 10.28 -11.32
N LYS A 27 15.57 11.38 -10.65
CA LYS A 27 15.25 12.64 -11.32
C LYS A 27 16.47 13.12 -12.12
N PRO A 28 16.29 13.56 -13.37
CA PRO A 28 17.41 13.94 -14.24
C PRO A 28 18.31 15.05 -13.68
N GLU A 29 17.73 16.01 -12.94
CA GLU A 29 18.44 17.18 -12.40
C GLU A 29 19.07 16.91 -11.03
N ALA A 30 18.97 15.72 -10.50
CA ALA A 30 19.43 15.42 -9.14
C ALA A 30 20.96 15.45 -9.04
N LYS A 31 21.50 16.43 -8.30
CA LYS A 31 22.95 16.51 -8.00
C LYS A 31 23.44 15.37 -7.07
N SER A 32 22.55 14.82 -6.29
CA SER A 32 22.79 13.65 -5.43
C SER A 32 21.51 12.85 -5.28
N SER A 33 21.64 11.56 -5.20
CA SER A 33 20.52 10.65 -5.02
C SER A 33 20.94 9.53 -4.05
N LYS A 34 19.96 9.01 -3.32
CA LYS A 34 20.15 7.83 -2.46
C LYS A 34 19.21 6.73 -2.93
N PRO A 35 19.62 5.47 -2.84
CA PRO A 35 18.73 4.36 -3.12
C PRO A 35 17.48 4.43 -2.23
N PRO A 36 16.33 3.98 -2.76
CA PRO A 36 15.11 3.86 -1.95
C PRO A 36 15.22 2.69 -0.98
N ASN A 37 14.37 2.70 0.05
CA ASN A 37 14.34 1.65 1.05
C ASN A 37 12.97 0.97 1.11
N THR A 38 12.98 -0.27 1.59
CA THR A 38 11.80 -0.95 2.14
C THR A 38 11.91 -0.93 3.65
N ILE A 39 10.87 -0.45 4.32
CA ILE A 39 10.79 -0.34 5.77
C ILE A 39 9.94 -1.49 6.28
N ILE A 40 10.51 -2.32 7.15
CA ILE A 40 9.82 -3.45 7.78
C ILE A 40 9.65 -3.13 9.27
N PHE A 41 8.42 -3.28 9.75
CA PHE A 41 8.10 -3.05 11.15
C PHE A 41 8.14 -4.36 11.96
N LYS A 42 8.39 -4.26 13.26
CA LYS A 42 8.26 -5.40 14.19
C LYS A 42 6.83 -5.88 14.30
N ASN A 43 5.87 -4.97 14.09
CA ASN A 43 4.44 -5.20 14.17
C ASN A 43 3.98 -6.18 13.10
N LYS A 44 3.09 -7.09 13.50
CA LYS A 44 2.53 -8.14 12.64
C LYS A 44 1.03 -7.99 12.55
N TRP A 45 0.50 -8.40 11.41
CA TRP A 45 -0.92 -8.44 11.14
C TRP A 45 -1.30 -9.81 10.59
N PHE A 46 -2.26 -10.47 11.23
CA PHE A 46 -2.60 -11.87 10.95
C PHE A 46 -4.00 -12.06 10.34
N ASP A 47 -4.72 -10.98 10.13
CA ASP A 47 -6.00 -10.98 9.45
C ASP A 47 -5.79 -10.88 7.92
N GLN A 48 -6.83 -10.49 7.19
CA GLN A 48 -6.72 -10.25 5.74
C GLN A 48 -5.72 -9.12 5.42
N SER A 49 -5.26 -9.04 4.18
CA SER A 49 -4.42 -7.93 3.72
C SER A 49 -5.04 -6.59 4.06
N ALA A 50 -4.25 -5.66 4.58
CA ALA A 50 -4.75 -4.41 5.12
C ALA A 50 -3.84 -3.23 4.79
N LEU A 51 -4.46 -2.07 4.63
CA LEU A 51 -3.84 -0.75 4.66
C LEU A 51 -4.07 -0.13 6.03
N PHE A 52 -3.07 0.54 6.58
CA PHE A 52 -3.14 1.10 7.92
C PHE A 52 -3.17 2.61 7.90
N SER A 53 -4.10 3.16 8.67
CA SER A 53 -4.25 4.60 8.85
C SER A 53 -4.87 4.87 10.22
N SER A 54 -4.49 5.98 10.85
CA SER A 54 -5.11 6.46 12.09
C SER A 54 -6.47 7.11 11.84
N ASN A 55 -6.67 7.68 10.66
CA ASN A 55 -7.87 8.44 10.29
C ASN A 55 -8.86 7.57 9.51
N ILE A 56 -9.39 6.55 10.15
CA ILE A 56 -10.42 5.73 9.55
C ILE A 56 -11.77 6.06 10.16
N ASN A 57 -12.60 6.68 9.36
CA ASN A 57 -14.00 6.90 9.69
C ASN A 57 -14.90 5.77 9.18
N SER A 58 -14.35 4.81 8.44
CA SER A 58 -15.09 3.73 7.81
C SER A 58 -14.17 2.61 7.33
N ASN A 59 -14.72 1.44 7.10
CA ASN A 59 -14.03 0.31 6.47
C ASN A 59 -13.86 0.58 4.98
N THR A 60 -12.66 0.92 4.56
CA THR A 60 -12.33 1.06 3.15
C THR A 60 -11.81 -0.27 2.62
N ASP A 61 -12.48 -0.82 1.64
CA ASP A 61 -12.15 -2.15 1.13
C ASP A 61 -11.11 -2.12 0.03
N PHE A 62 -10.94 -1.00 -0.67
CA PHE A 62 -9.92 -0.85 -1.69
C PHE A 62 -9.63 0.61 -2.01
N ILE A 63 -8.58 0.82 -2.79
CA ILE A 63 -8.09 2.13 -3.19
C ILE A 63 -7.98 2.16 -4.70
N ILE A 64 -8.55 3.17 -5.30
CA ILE A 64 -8.42 3.45 -6.74
C ILE A 64 -7.32 4.48 -6.94
N LYS A 65 -6.51 4.27 -7.94
CA LYS A 65 -5.47 5.22 -8.31
C LYS A 65 -6.10 6.46 -8.94
N ASP A 66 -5.78 7.60 -8.40
CA ASP A 66 -6.19 8.92 -8.85
C ASP A 66 -5.03 9.61 -9.58
N LYS A 67 -5.34 10.25 -10.69
CA LYS A 67 -4.33 10.99 -11.47
C LYS A 67 -3.76 12.21 -10.75
N SER A 68 -4.54 12.84 -9.85
CA SER A 68 -4.13 14.04 -9.14
C SER A 68 -3.53 13.78 -7.76
N LYS A 69 -4.04 12.79 -7.05
CA LYS A 69 -3.69 12.47 -5.66
C LYS A 69 -2.98 11.13 -5.49
N ASN A 70 -2.80 10.40 -6.55
CA ASN A 70 -2.34 9.02 -6.61
C ASN A 70 -3.35 7.97 -6.12
N PHE A 71 -4.25 8.28 -5.19
CA PHE A 71 -5.22 7.33 -4.65
C PHE A 71 -6.52 8.01 -4.22
N ILE A 72 -7.64 7.33 -4.43
CA ILE A 72 -8.94 7.63 -3.85
C ILE A 72 -9.26 6.55 -2.83
N ASP A 73 -9.60 6.97 -1.62
CA ASP A 73 -10.12 6.08 -0.60
C ASP A 73 -11.61 5.86 -0.86
N ILE A 74 -11.98 4.62 -1.07
CA ILE A 74 -13.37 4.22 -1.24
C ILE A 74 -13.78 3.46 0.01
N MET A 75 -14.84 3.94 0.66
CA MET A 75 -15.29 3.44 1.94
C MET A 75 -16.01 2.12 1.83
N ASP A 76 -16.87 2.00 0.82
CA ASP A 76 -17.63 0.81 0.47
C ASP A 76 -17.78 0.78 -1.05
N ILE A 77 -17.77 -0.41 -1.63
CA ILE A 77 -17.94 -0.56 -3.06
C ILE A 77 -19.35 -0.18 -3.50
N ASN A 78 -20.36 -0.44 -2.67
CA ASN A 78 -21.73 -0.07 -2.97
C ASN A 78 -21.91 1.44 -2.96
N ASP A 79 -21.28 2.14 -2.02
CA ASP A 79 -21.25 3.60 -1.98
C ASP A 79 -20.56 4.15 -3.22
N PHE A 80 -19.47 3.54 -3.63
CA PHE A 80 -18.78 3.90 -4.86
C PHE A 80 -19.66 3.70 -6.09
N TYR A 81 -20.33 2.56 -6.22
CA TYR A 81 -21.27 2.33 -7.32
C TYR A 81 -22.45 3.29 -7.28
N ASN A 82 -22.99 3.59 -6.12
CA ASN A 82 -24.06 4.55 -5.96
C ASN A 82 -23.64 5.97 -6.33
N GLU A 83 -22.44 6.38 -5.96
CA GLU A 83 -21.85 7.65 -6.40
C GLU A 83 -21.66 7.67 -7.92
N LEU A 84 -21.15 6.62 -8.50
CA LEU A 84 -21.00 6.48 -9.94
C LEU A 84 -22.34 6.55 -10.69
N LEU A 85 -23.36 5.91 -10.14
CA LEU A 85 -24.72 5.94 -10.72
C LEU A 85 -25.34 7.33 -10.69
N LYS A 86 -25.02 8.18 -9.71
CA LYS A 86 -25.43 9.59 -9.67
C LYS A 86 -24.84 10.40 -10.82
N TYR A 87 -23.66 10.04 -11.28
CA TYR A 87 -22.99 10.66 -12.42
C TYR A 87 -23.35 10.03 -13.75
N ASN A 88 -24.29 9.09 -13.73
CA ASN A 88 -24.65 8.33 -14.91
C ASN A 88 -25.67 9.08 -15.76
N ASN A 89 -25.16 9.89 -16.68
CA ASN A 89 -25.80 10.02 -17.98
C ASN A 89 -24.74 10.45 -19.00
N SER A 90 -24.22 9.49 -19.71
CA SER A 90 -23.46 9.58 -20.97
C SER A 90 -22.03 10.10 -20.96
N ASP A 91 -21.55 10.79 -19.95
CA ASP A 91 -20.18 11.28 -19.93
C ASP A 91 -19.53 11.01 -18.56
N MET A 92 -19.06 9.79 -18.38
CA MET A 92 -18.37 9.40 -17.17
C MET A 92 -16.89 9.76 -17.18
N SER A 93 -16.54 10.85 -17.84
CA SER A 93 -15.29 11.52 -17.58
C SER A 93 -15.42 12.33 -16.31
N TYR A 94 -15.05 11.77 -15.18
CA TYR A 94 -14.95 12.53 -13.96
C TYR A 94 -13.88 13.63 -14.12
N LYS A 95 -14.32 14.86 -14.12
CA LYS A 95 -13.40 16.01 -14.12
C LYS A 95 -12.74 16.09 -12.76
N GLY A 96 -11.63 15.45 -12.64
CA GLY A 96 -10.74 15.72 -11.54
C GLY A 96 -10.13 14.53 -10.86
N ASN A 97 -10.84 13.49 -10.50
CA ASN A 97 -10.21 12.58 -9.56
C ASN A 97 -10.59 11.11 -9.62
N VAL A 98 -11.46 10.72 -10.52
CA VAL A 98 -11.85 9.33 -10.71
C VAL A 98 -11.61 8.93 -12.15
N PHE A 99 -11.18 7.72 -12.36
CA PHE A 99 -11.01 7.16 -13.69
C PHE A 99 -12.37 7.00 -14.37
N PHE A 100 -12.34 7.05 -15.70
CA PHE A 100 -13.48 6.73 -16.53
C PHE A 100 -14.15 5.44 -16.09
N VAL A 101 -15.42 5.50 -15.86
CA VAL A 101 -16.22 4.33 -15.60
C VAL A 101 -16.85 3.91 -16.93
N ASP A 102 -16.03 3.34 -17.76
CA ASP A 102 -16.51 2.56 -18.88
C ASP A 102 -16.80 1.11 -18.43
N GLU A 103 -17.26 0.29 -19.35
CA GLU A 103 -17.55 -1.11 -19.07
C GLU A 103 -16.30 -1.88 -18.65
N SER A 104 -15.13 -1.51 -19.15
CA SER A 104 -13.87 -2.13 -18.78
C SER A 104 -13.49 -1.81 -17.32
N PHE A 105 -13.78 -0.60 -16.86
CA PHE A 105 -13.58 -0.23 -15.46
C PHE A 105 -14.55 -0.96 -14.53
N LYS A 106 -15.83 -1.08 -14.88
CA LYS A 106 -16.80 -1.89 -14.12
C LYS A 106 -16.36 -3.33 -14.00
N ASN A 107 -15.94 -3.94 -15.11
CA ASN A 107 -15.41 -5.29 -15.13
C ASN A 107 -14.16 -5.44 -14.27
N TYR A 108 -13.30 -4.43 -14.26
CA TYR A 108 -12.12 -4.41 -13.41
C TYR A 108 -12.47 -4.34 -11.93
N ILE A 109 -13.41 -3.49 -11.53
CA ILE A 109 -13.90 -3.39 -10.15
C ILE A 109 -14.58 -4.68 -9.72
N GLU A 110 -15.43 -5.27 -10.57
CA GLU A 110 -16.01 -6.58 -10.29
C GLU A 110 -14.95 -7.68 -10.12
N TYR A 111 -13.93 -7.67 -10.97
CA TYR A 111 -12.81 -8.60 -10.86
C TYR A 111 -12.08 -8.42 -9.53
N LEU A 112 -11.79 -7.20 -9.13
CA LEU A 112 -11.12 -6.91 -7.86
C LEU A 112 -11.94 -7.39 -6.67
N THR A 113 -13.23 -7.12 -6.66
CA THR A 113 -14.15 -7.53 -5.57
C THR A 113 -14.37 -9.03 -5.53
N LYS A 114 -14.67 -9.66 -6.67
CA LYS A 114 -14.86 -11.11 -6.76
C LYS A 114 -13.59 -11.89 -6.45
N SER A 115 -12.43 -11.39 -6.87
CA SER A 115 -11.14 -12.03 -6.59
C SER A 115 -10.60 -11.75 -5.18
N LYS A 116 -11.29 -10.95 -4.39
CA LYS A 116 -10.86 -10.56 -3.03
C LYS A 116 -9.44 -9.99 -2.98
N ARG A 117 -9.03 -9.24 -4.00
CA ARG A 117 -7.70 -8.62 -4.11
C ARG A 117 -7.61 -7.22 -3.52
N TYR A 118 -8.58 -6.82 -2.73
CA TYR A 118 -8.56 -5.53 -2.05
C TYR A 118 -7.95 -5.67 -0.66
N ASN A 119 -7.35 -4.59 -0.20
CA ASN A 119 -6.85 -4.45 1.15
C ASN A 119 -7.91 -3.79 2.02
N GLN A 120 -8.20 -4.39 3.15
CA GLN A 120 -9.01 -3.74 4.17
C GLN A 120 -8.23 -2.56 4.75
N ARG A 121 -8.86 -1.41 4.85
CA ARG A 121 -8.32 -0.28 5.59
C ARG A 121 -8.69 -0.39 7.07
N THR A 122 -7.72 -0.17 7.96
CA THR A 122 -7.92 -0.31 9.39
C THR A 122 -6.94 0.54 10.20
N ASN A 123 -7.34 0.92 11.42
CA ASN A 123 -6.48 1.56 12.41
C ASN A 123 -6.13 0.61 13.58
N LYS A 124 -6.49 -0.65 13.49
CA LYS A 124 -6.26 -1.66 14.55
C LYS A 124 -4.77 -1.93 14.83
N HIS A 125 -3.86 -1.41 14.03
CA HIS A 125 -2.43 -1.41 14.32
C HIS A 125 -2.05 -0.48 15.47
N ILE A 126 -2.91 0.49 15.82
CA ILE A 126 -2.71 1.43 16.92
C ILE A 126 -3.20 0.76 18.21
N ILE A 127 -2.28 0.14 18.92
CA ILE A 127 -2.55 -0.64 20.13
C ILE A 127 -2.06 0.04 21.41
N SER A 128 -1.40 1.19 21.30
CA SER A 128 -0.85 1.93 22.43
C SER A 128 -0.64 3.41 22.09
N ASP A 129 -0.37 4.23 23.07
CA ASP A 129 -0.04 5.65 22.90
C ASP A 129 1.43 5.88 22.51
N LYS A 130 2.18 4.82 22.24
CA LYS A 130 3.59 4.92 21.87
C LYS A 130 3.72 5.72 20.58
N LYS A 131 4.36 6.86 20.67
CA LYS A 131 4.69 7.69 19.50
C LYS A 131 5.76 7.04 18.66
N PHE A 132 5.67 7.24 17.35
CA PHE A 132 6.71 6.81 16.44
C PHE A 132 8.00 7.63 16.64
N ASP A 133 9.14 7.02 16.42
CA ASP A 133 10.44 7.70 16.55
C ASP A 133 10.57 8.81 15.49
N MET A 134 10.83 10.05 15.95
CA MET A 134 10.86 11.22 15.08
C MET A 134 12.01 11.17 14.07
N ARG A 135 13.17 10.61 14.44
CA ARG A 135 14.30 10.47 13.51
C ARG A 135 13.98 9.51 12.38
N HIS A 136 13.31 8.40 12.71
CA HIS A 136 12.81 7.46 11.70
C HIS A 136 11.74 8.08 10.82
N TYR A 137 10.85 8.90 11.40
CA TYR A 137 9.87 9.63 10.63
C TYR A 137 10.51 10.55 9.60
N GLU A 138 11.40 11.43 10.04
CA GLU A 138 12.08 12.39 9.18
C GLU A 138 12.92 11.72 8.09
N ASN A 139 13.62 10.65 8.44
CA ASN A 139 14.50 9.97 7.50
C ASN A 139 13.76 9.12 6.47
N TYR A 140 12.68 8.44 6.87
CA TYR A 140 12.09 7.39 6.04
C TYR A 140 10.60 7.56 5.77
N MET A 141 9.83 8.10 6.72
CA MET A 141 8.37 7.95 6.71
C MET A 141 7.61 9.27 6.55
N SER A 142 8.29 10.38 6.25
CA SER A 142 7.69 11.73 6.19
C SER A 142 6.61 11.92 5.10
N HIS A 143 6.39 10.93 4.23
CA HIS A 143 5.31 10.88 3.26
C HIS A 143 4.02 10.27 3.82
N GLN A 144 4.06 9.73 5.05
CA GLN A 144 2.89 9.20 5.76
C GLN A 144 2.45 10.23 6.82
N PRO A 145 1.15 10.35 7.12
CA PRO A 145 0.71 11.10 8.29
C PRO A 145 1.36 10.52 9.56
N TYR A 146 1.93 11.38 10.39
CA TYR A 146 2.67 10.94 11.58
C TYR A 146 1.84 10.03 12.50
N ASN A 147 0.56 10.40 12.69
CA ASN A 147 -0.35 9.62 13.53
C ASN A 147 -0.62 8.22 13.00
N ASP A 148 -0.52 7.99 11.69
CA ASP A 148 -0.68 6.66 11.10
C ASP A 148 0.42 5.68 11.52
N LEU A 149 1.53 6.20 12.04
CA LEU A 149 2.69 5.42 12.48
C LEU A 149 2.69 5.13 13.99
N GLN A 150 1.69 5.59 14.71
CA GLN A 150 1.55 5.34 16.14
C GLN A 150 1.57 3.84 16.44
N SER A 151 2.21 3.45 17.51
CA SER A 151 2.44 2.05 17.95
C SER A 151 3.38 1.24 17.07
N LEU A 152 3.90 1.78 15.98
CA LEU A 152 4.81 1.06 15.10
C LEU A 152 6.26 1.21 15.55
N GLU A 153 7.04 0.16 15.32
CA GLU A 153 8.48 0.15 15.58
C GLU A 153 9.20 -0.47 14.38
N ILE A 154 10.20 0.23 13.84
CA ILE A 154 11.00 -0.28 12.74
C ILE A 154 11.85 -1.45 13.23
N ASP A 155 11.80 -2.56 12.50
CA ASP A 155 12.69 -3.70 12.66
C ASP A 155 13.90 -3.57 11.73
N ARG A 156 13.64 -3.27 10.45
CA ARG A 156 14.68 -3.15 9.43
C ARG A 156 14.38 -2.05 8.44
N VAL A 157 15.45 -1.39 8.01
CA VAL A 157 15.50 -0.51 6.84
C VAL A 157 16.35 -1.23 5.81
N ILE A 158 15.77 -1.58 4.67
CA ILE A 158 16.44 -2.37 3.65
C ILE A 158 16.64 -1.49 2.41
N GLU A 159 17.88 -1.11 2.17
CA GLU A 159 18.27 -0.37 0.97
C GLU A 159 18.11 -1.25 -0.27
N TRP A 160 17.57 -0.67 -1.33
CA TRP A 160 17.40 -1.35 -2.60
C TRP A 160 18.70 -1.41 -3.39
N LYS A 161 19.08 -2.62 -3.76
CA LYS A 161 20.14 -2.88 -4.74
C LYS A 161 19.54 -3.72 -5.86
N ILE A 162 19.75 -3.29 -7.09
CA ILE A 162 19.21 -3.99 -8.28
C ILE A 162 19.70 -5.43 -8.28
N GLY A 163 18.77 -6.38 -8.45
CA GLY A 163 19.04 -7.80 -8.48
C GLY A 163 19.14 -8.50 -7.12
N ASP A 164 19.17 -7.76 -6.01
CA ASP A 164 19.14 -8.38 -4.68
C ASP A 164 17.78 -9.03 -4.42
N LEU A 165 17.79 -10.19 -3.76
CA LEU A 165 16.57 -10.83 -3.29
C LEU A 165 16.31 -10.44 -1.84
N VAL A 166 15.23 -9.72 -1.61
CA VAL A 166 14.79 -9.28 -0.29
C VAL A 166 13.51 -10.01 0.10
N TYR A 167 13.47 -10.56 1.31
CA TYR A 167 12.26 -11.25 1.78
C TYR A 167 11.98 -11.00 3.26
N TRP A 168 10.67 -11.07 3.61
CA TRP A 168 10.18 -10.97 4.98
C TRP A 168 8.87 -11.74 5.15
N ASP A 169 8.45 -11.95 6.40
CA ASP A 169 7.16 -12.61 6.67
C ASP A 169 6.00 -11.75 6.17
N ARG A 170 5.10 -12.31 5.39
CA ARG A 170 3.95 -11.59 4.81
C ARG A 170 3.08 -10.88 5.84
N CYS A 171 3.03 -11.41 7.08
CA CYS A 171 2.28 -10.79 8.17
C CYS A 171 2.96 -9.54 8.75
N ARG A 172 4.18 -9.20 8.37
CA ARG A 172 4.81 -7.97 8.85
C ARG A 172 4.25 -6.75 8.16
N ILE A 173 3.94 -5.73 8.96
CA ILE A 173 3.60 -4.41 8.43
C ILE A 173 4.85 -3.85 7.76
N HIS A 174 4.69 -3.26 6.60
CA HIS A 174 5.79 -2.68 5.84
C HIS A 174 5.35 -1.49 4.98
N SER A 175 6.31 -0.75 4.48
CA SER A 175 6.12 0.39 3.58
C SER A 175 7.37 0.63 2.74
N SER A 176 7.21 1.37 1.65
CA SER A 176 8.33 2.08 1.05
C SER A 176 8.71 3.28 1.93
N ASP A 177 9.96 3.71 1.85
CA ASP A 177 10.37 4.99 2.39
C ASP A 177 9.85 6.17 1.55
N ASN A 178 10.17 7.39 1.96
CA ASN A 178 9.95 8.60 1.17
C ASN A 178 11.03 8.73 0.08
N PHE A 179 11.01 7.82 -0.89
CA PHE A 179 12.01 7.77 -1.94
C PHE A 179 12.02 9.02 -2.85
N LEU A 180 10.91 9.74 -2.95
CA LEU A 180 10.85 11.01 -3.69
C LEU A 180 11.76 12.08 -3.07
N LYS A 181 11.95 12.04 -1.73
CA LYS A 181 12.91 12.89 -1.01
C LYS A 181 14.36 12.57 -1.39
N ASN A 182 14.62 11.35 -1.79
CA ASN A 182 15.92 10.86 -2.23
C ASN A 182 16.16 11.05 -3.74
N ASN A 183 15.35 11.87 -4.38
CA ASN A 183 15.38 12.12 -5.83
C ASN A 183 15.13 10.89 -6.71
N VAL A 184 14.51 9.87 -6.17
CA VAL A 184 14.01 8.73 -6.95
C VAL A 184 12.68 9.13 -7.56
N LEU A 185 12.55 9.03 -8.88
CA LEU A 185 11.32 9.33 -9.60
C LEU A 185 10.32 8.18 -9.49
N TYR A 186 10.79 6.97 -9.78
CA TYR A 186 10.05 5.72 -9.54
C TYR A 186 10.99 4.55 -9.34
N LYS A 187 10.44 3.45 -8.85
CA LYS A 187 11.14 2.18 -8.64
C LYS A 187 10.22 1.01 -8.98
N THR A 188 10.77 -0.02 -9.58
CA THR A 188 10.04 -1.19 -10.06
C THR A 188 10.58 -2.46 -9.39
N PRO A 189 9.80 -3.17 -8.57
CA PRO A 189 10.14 -4.48 -8.06
C PRO A 189 9.50 -5.59 -8.89
N LEU A 190 10.13 -6.74 -8.94
CA LEU A 190 9.43 -8.01 -9.09
C LEU A 190 8.97 -8.46 -7.71
N ALA A 191 7.67 -8.59 -7.49
CA ALA A 191 7.10 -8.98 -6.20
C ALA A 191 6.47 -10.37 -6.29
N MET A 192 6.73 -11.21 -5.29
CA MET A 192 6.17 -12.56 -5.17
C MET A 192 5.61 -12.77 -3.76
N PHE A 193 4.43 -13.35 -3.69
CA PHE A 193 3.75 -13.70 -2.45
C PHE A 193 3.72 -15.21 -2.30
N THR A 194 4.42 -15.75 -1.32
CA THR A 194 4.53 -17.19 -1.14
C THR A 194 3.63 -17.71 -0.03
N SER A 195 3.20 -18.95 -0.16
CA SER A 195 2.41 -19.68 0.84
C SER A 195 2.98 -21.08 1.00
N LYS A 196 2.82 -21.67 2.19
CA LYS A 196 3.08 -23.11 2.42
C LYS A 196 1.77 -23.87 2.33
N LYS A 197 1.78 -25.02 1.70
CA LYS A 197 0.65 -25.96 1.81
C LYS A 197 0.66 -26.60 3.18
N LYS A 198 -0.52 -26.76 3.80
CA LYS A 198 -0.69 -27.74 4.88
C LYS A 198 -0.51 -29.13 4.26
N ILE A 199 0.46 -29.87 4.75
CA ILE A 199 0.65 -31.29 4.46
C ILE A 199 -0.32 -32.07 5.32
#